data_18c5ff1f9fd1399cfc2d8b0c363a0ab1
#
_entry.id   18c5ff1f9fd1399cfc2d8b0c363a0ab1
#
_cell.length_a   1.000
_cell.length_b   1.000
_cell.length_c   1.000
_cell.angle_alpha   90.00
_cell.angle_beta   90.00
_cell.angle_gamma   90.00
#
_symmetry.space_group_name_H-M   'P 1'
#
loop_
_entity.id
_entity.type
_entity.pdbx_description
1 polymer ?
#
loop_
_entity_poly.entity_id
_entity_poly.type
_entity_poly.pdbx_seq_one_letter_code
_entity_poly.pdbx_strand_id
1 'polypeptide(L)'
;MKGLKRTHRCTEISTANIGETVTLMGWVQKSRNKGGIIFVDLRDRSGIVQLIFENGSIDAKGFEKATKLRSEFVIAVTGVVEARSGAVNNNLKTGEIEVRANGLRILAEAETPPFPIEENSKTKEDLRLKYRFLDLRRPDIQRNLMMRSQVTTLTRQFMANEGFLEIETPMLTKSTPEGARDYLVPSRIHPGNFYALPQSPQLFKQLLMCSGYDRYIQIARCFRDEDLRADRQPEFTQIDMELSFVDVDDVIDVNERLLAYLFKQVLDVDVKLPIQRMTWQDAMDRFGSDKPDLRFGMELQNVSEVVRGCEFAVFKNALEAGGTVRGINAKGQGSMPRKKIDKLVEFAKDYGAKGLAYIAIHEDGTVKSSFAKFMTEDEMSRLVEAMDGQAGDLL
;
A
#
# COMPACT_ATOMS: atom_id res chain seq x y z
N MET A 1 22.86 28.38 -14.23
CA MET A 1 21.68 29.25 -14.02
C MET A 1 22.08 30.57 -13.34
N LYS A 2 23.00 31.31 -13.94
CA LYS A 2 23.40 32.63 -13.39
C LYS A 2 22.18 33.56 -13.30
N GLY A 3 21.89 34.07 -12.10
CA GLY A 3 20.88 35.07 -11.84
C GLY A 3 19.44 34.60 -11.67
N LEU A 4 19.16 33.30 -11.76
CA LEU A 4 17.81 32.75 -11.61
C LEU A 4 17.79 31.67 -10.51
N LYS A 5 17.07 31.95 -9.43
CA LYS A 5 16.84 30.97 -8.34
C LYS A 5 15.33 30.75 -8.22
N ARG A 6 14.92 29.49 -8.07
CA ARG A 6 13.54 29.16 -7.73
C ARG A 6 13.22 29.71 -6.35
N THR A 7 12.14 30.46 -6.22
CA THR A 7 11.66 31.00 -4.94
C THR A 7 10.72 30.02 -4.25
N HIS A 8 9.79 29.42 -4.97
CA HIS A 8 8.77 28.51 -4.47
C HIS A 8 8.62 27.30 -5.38
N ARG A 9 8.11 26.18 -4.83
CA ARG A 9 7.52 25.13 -5.64
C ARG A 9 6.11 25.48 -6.06
N CYS A 10 5.57 24.72 -7.04
CA CYS A 10 4.27 25.01 -7.63
C CYS A 10 3.13 25.11 -6.61
N THR A 11 3.09 24.29 -5.58
CA THR A 11 2.02 24.31 -4.57
C THR A 11 2.42 24.91 -3.23
N GLU A 12 3.57 25.55 -3.16
CA GLU A 12 3.96 26.36 -1.99
C GLU A 12 3.38 27.79 -2.06
N ILE A 13 2.83 28.17 -3.21
CA ILE A 13 2.09 29.43 -3.39
C ILE A 13 0.58 29.19 -3.23
N SER A 14 -0.10 30.16 -2.68
CA SER A 14 -1.54 30.18 -2.39
C SER A 14 -2.13 31.59 -2.60
N THR A 15 -3.38 31.77 -2.24
CA THR A 15 -4.03 33.09 -2.22
C THR A 15 -3.32 34.10 -1.33
N ALA A 16 -2.58 33.64 -0.32
CA ALA A 16 -1.76 34.51 0.53
C ALA A 16 -0.60 35.20 -0.22
N ASN A 17 -0.18 34.66 -1.35
CA ASN A 17 0.93 35.17 -2.15
C ASN A 17 0.47 36.09 -3.30
N ILE A 18 -0.82 36.43 -3.41
CA ILE A 18 -1.34 37.32 -4.46
C ILE A 18 -0.62 38.66 -4.41
N GLY A 19 -0.10 39.12 -5.58
CA GLY A 19 0.71 40.32 -5.72
C GLY A 19 2.21 40.05 -5.59
N GLU A 20 2.65 38.91 -5.13
CA GLU A 20 4.07 38.58 -5.02
C GLU A 20 4.66 38.19 -6.38
N THR A 21 5.91 38.56 -6.60
CA THR A 21 6.69 38.10 -7.75
C THR A 21 7.42 36.80 -7.36
N VAL A 22 7.14 35.73 -8.07
CA VAL A 22 7.72 34.40 -7.83
C VAL A 22 8.53 33.91 -9.03
N THR A 23 9.53 33.06 -8.76
CA THR A 23 10.24 32.30 -9.79
C THR A 23 9.96 30.82 -9.57
N LEU A 24 9.27 30.19 -10.52
CA LEU A 24 8.90 28.79 -10.52
C LEU A 24 9.72 28.03 -11.57
N MET A 25 10.02 26.77 -11.30
CA MET A 25 10.73 25.89 -12.22
C MET A 25 10.13 24.50 -12.19
N GLY A 26 9.90 23.94 -13.37
CA GLY A 26 9.26 22.63 -13.48
C GLY A 26 9.13 22.17 -14.91
N TRP A 27 8.31 21.16 -15.09
CA TRP A 27 7.98 20.56 -16.38
C TRP A 27 6.63 21.07 -16.87
N VAL A 28 6.54 21.35 -18.17
CA VAL A 28 5.27 21.68 -18.83
C VAL A 28 4.42 20.41 -18.88
N GLN A 29 3.34 20.37 -18.13
CA GLN A 29 2.36 19.27 -18.18
C GLN A 29 1.48 19.39 -19.43
N LYS A 30 0.96 20.60 -19.67
CA LYS A 30 0.04 20.91 -20.77
C LYS A 30 0.18 22.37 -21.15
N SER A 31 0.14 22.64 -22.46
CA SER A 31 0.10 24.00 -23.01
C SER A 31 -1.14 24.16 -23.87
N ARG A 32 -1.83 25.29 -23.75
CA ARG A 32 -3.08 25.61 -24.47
C ARG A 32 -3.03 27.08 -24.94
N ASN A 33 -3.12 27.29 -26.23
CA ASN A 33 -3.23 28.63 -26.82
C ASN A 33 -4.70 28.95 -27.10
N LYS A 34 -5.20 30.04 -26.51
CA LYS A 34 -6.58 30.54 -26.70
C LYS A 34 -6.55 31.99 -27.11
N GLY A 35 -6.43 32.23 -28.43
CA GLY A 35 -6.63 33.55 -29.00
C GLY A 35 -5.66 34.64 -28.51
N GLY A 36 -4.37 34.31 -28.33
CA GLY A 36 -3.36 35.26 -27.86
C GLY A 36 -3.02 35.18 -26.37
N ILE A 37 -3.67 34.30 -25.63
CA ILE A 37 -3.31 33.97 -24.26
C ILE A 37 -2.89 32.51 -24.24
N ILE A 38 -1.71 32.20 -23.65
CA ILE A 38 -1.19 30.86 -23.53
C ILE A 38 -1.27 30.44 -22.06
N PHE A 39 -2.01 29.37 -21.80
CA PHE A 39 -2.12 28.73 -20.51
C PHE A 39 -1.18 27.56 -20.46
N VAL A 40 -0.34 27.48 -19.43
CA VAL A 40 0.60 26.39 -19.22
C VAL A 40 0.39 25.83 -17.83
N ASP A 41 0.12 24.54 -17.74
CA ASP A 41 0.13 23.81 -16.48
C ASP A 41 1.58 23.43 -16.20
N LEU A 42 2.22 24.10 -15.24
CA LEU A 42 3.58 23.82 -14.78
C LEU A 42 3.52 22.81 -13.63
N ARG A 43 4.27 21.74 -13.76
CA ARG A 43 4.34 20.66 -12.76
C ARG A 43 5.72 20.58 -12.14
N ASP A 44 5.76 20.44 -10.83
CA ASP A 44 6.93 19.96 -10.10
C ASP A 44 6.53 18.85 -9.10
N ARG A 45 7.43 18.42 -8.21
CA ARG A 45 7.13 17.36 -7.24
C ARG A 45 6.05 17.73 -6.21
N SER A 46 5.73 19.00 -6.05
CA SER A 46 4.69 19.45 -5.12
C SER A 46 3.29 19.40 -5.74
N GLY A 47 3.19 19.49 -7.06
CA GLY A 47 1.94 19.50 -7.81
C GLY A 47 2.00 20.41 -9.04
N ILE A 48 0.86 20.99 -9.39
CA ILE A 48 0.65 21.76 -10.61
C ILE A 48 0.19 23.17 -10.25
N VAL A 49 0.67 24.18 -11.02
CA VAL A 49 0.14 25.54 -11.02
C VAL A 49 -0.09 26.02 -12.46
N GLN A 50 -1.12 26.81 -12.69
CA GLN A 50 -1.37 27.43 -13.99
C GLN A 50 -0.53 28.68 -14.16
N LEU A 51 0.17 28.76 -15.29
CA LEU A 51 0.85 29.96 -15.75
C LEU A 51 0.04 30.59 -16.90
N ILE A 52 0.06 31.92 -16.97
CA ILE A 52 -0.52 32.69 -18.08
C ILE A 52 0.57 33.52 -18.76
N PHE A 53 0.65 33.38 -20.08
CA PHE A 53 1.45 34.23 -20.93
C PHE A 53 0.53 35.02 -21.83
N GLU A 54 0.64 36.34 -21.78
CA GLU A 54 -0.21 37.28 -22.52
C GLU A 54 0.67 38.38 -23.15
N ASN A 55 0.24 38.86 -24.31
CA ASN A 55 0.90 40.00 -24.91
C ASN A 55 0.82 41.22 -23.98
N GLY A 56 1.96 41.86 -23.72
CA GLY A 56 2.08 42.99 -22.80
C GLY A 56 2.50 42.61 -21.37
N SER A 57 2.30 41.37 -20.92
CA SER A 57 2.83 40.91 -19.63
C SER A 57 4.27 40.36 -19.75
N ILE A 58 4.64 39.87 -20.92
CA ILE A 58 5.97 39.35 -21.26
C ILE A 58 6.42 39.98 -22.59
N ASP A 59 7.73 40.09 -22.81
CA ASP A 59 8.28 40.62 -24.06
C ASP A 59 7.94 39.73 -25.27
N ALA A 60 8.02 40.28 -26.49
CA ALA A 60 7.65 39.57 -27.72
C ALA A 60 8.46 38.27 -27.92
N LYS A 61 9.75 38.26 -27.53
CA LYS A 61 10.59 37.05 -27.62
C LYS A 61 10.18 35.99 -26.60
N GLY A 62 9.82 36.40 -25.40
CA GLY A 62 9.28 35.51 -24.36
C GLY A 62 7.95 34.91 -24.76
N PHE A 63 7.05 35.74 -25.34
CA PHE A 63 5.77 35.27 -25.84
C PHE A 63 5.95 34.28 -27.02
N GLU A 64 6.83 34.58 -27.97
CA GLU A 64 7.17 33.62 -29.04
C GLU A 64 7.69 32.28 -28.50
N LYS A 65 8.55 32.30 -27.47
CA LYS A 65 8.99 31.07 -26.80
C LYS A 65 7.82 30.34 -26.15
N ALA A 66 6.90 31.06 -25.52
CA ALA A 66 5.73 30.45 -24.88
C ALA A 66 4.82 29.70 -25.88
N THR A 67 4.70 30.19 -27.12
CA THR A 67 3.93 29.51 -28.20
C THR A 67 4.54 28.15 -28.61
N LYS A 68 5.84 27.97 -28.39
CA LYS A 68 6.60 26.77 -28.76
C LYS A 68 6.68 25.71 -27.64
N LEU A 69 6.15 26.04 -26.46
CA LEU A 69 6.18 25.13 -25.31
C LEU A 69 5.40 23.82 -25.58
N ARG A 70 6.04 22.71 -25.34
CA ARG A 70 5.47 21.36 -25.47
C ARG A 70 5.54 20.62 -24.13
N SER A 71 4.80 19.53 -24.06
CA SER A 71 4.81 18.64 -22.88
C SER A 71 6.23 18.22 -22.52
N GLU A 72 6.52 18.21 -21.23
CA GLU A 72 7.79 17.82 -20.60
C GLU A 72 8.97 18.76 -20.89
N PHE A 73 8.78 19.91 -21.57
CA PHE A 73 9.81 20.94 -21.56
C PHE A 73 10.08 21.41 -20.14
N VAL A 74 11.35 21.61 -19.81
CA VAL A 74 11.75 22.16 -18.51
C VAL A 74 11.89 23.67 -18.65
N ILE A 75 11.13 24.39 -17.85
CA ILE A 75 11.10 25.86 -17.90
C ILE A 75 11.33 26.49 -16.54
N ALA A 76 11.85 27.70 -16.58
CA ALA A 76 11.84 28.64 -15.46
C ALA A 76 10.99 29.85 -15.86
N VAL A 77 10.08 30.23 -14.98
CA VAL A 77 9.14 31.35 -15.19
C VAL A 77 9.21 32.28 -14.01
N THR A 78 9.36 33.56 -14.28
CA THR A 78 9.16 34.63 -13.30
C THR A 78 7.81 35.26 -13.58
N GLY A 79 7.01 35.56 -12.57
CA GLY A 79 5.69 36.13 -12.74
C GLY A 79 5.05 36.54 -11.42
N VAL A 80 3.93 37.25 -11.53
CA VAL A 80 3.14 37.69 -10.37
C VAL A 80 2.04 36.69 -10.10
N VAL A 81 1.85 36.32 -8.84
CA VAL A 81 0.71 35.50 -8.41
C VAL A 81 -0.55 36.34 -8.42
N GLU A 82 -1.57 35.85 -9.09
CA GLU A 82 -2.88 36.52 -9.19
C GLU A 82 -4.01 35.54 -8.80
N ALA A 83 -5.16 36.11 -8.43
CA ALA A 83 -6.38 35.30 -8.34
C ALA A 83 -6.74 34.81 -9.74
N ARG A 84 -7.22 33.55 -9.80
CA ARG A 84 -7.58 32.94 -11.08
C ARG A 84 -8.67 33.74 -11.79
N SER A 85 -8.43 34.12 -13.03
CA SER A 85 -9.35 34.92 -13.85
C SER A 85 -10.60 34.17 -14.32
N GLY A 86 -10.52 32.81 -14.34
CA GLY A 86 -11.62 31.90 -14.68
C GLY A 86 -12.22 31.21 -13.48
N ALA A 87 -13.02 30.19 -13.74
CA ALA A 87 -13.57 29.35 -12.66
C ALA A 87 -12.48 28.66 -11.84
N VAL A 88 -12.69 28.58 -10.53
CA VAL A 88 -11.81 27.85 -9.61
C VAL A 88 -11.71 26.38 -10.04
N ASN A 89 -10.49 25.85 -10.07
CA ASN A 89 -10.26 24.44 -10.40
C ASN A 89 -10.07 23.61 -9.12
N ASN A 90 -11.13 23.03 -8.62
CA ASN A 90 -11.12 22.23 -7.40
C ASN A 90 -10.25 20.96 -7.47
N ASN A 91 -9.77 20.57 -8.66
CA ASN A 91 -8.86 19.44 -8.81
C ASN A 91 -7.39 19.80 -8.56
N LEU A 92 -7.06 21.05 -8.36
CA LEU A 92 -5.71 21.55 -8.10
C LEU A 92 -5.66 22.24 -6.73
N LYS A 93 -4.62 21.98 -5.95
CA LYS A 93 -4.35 22.73 -4.71
C LYS A 93 -4.19 24.22 -4.95
N THR A 94 -3.74 24.61 -6.14
CA THR A 94 -3.53 25.98 -6.60
C THR A 94 -4.68 26.50 -7.47
N GLY A 95 -5.84 25.86 -7.40
CA GLY A 95 -6.95 26.12 -8.32
C GLY A 95 -7.59 27.49 -8.20
N GLU A 96 -7.34 28.23 -7.13
CA GLU A 96 -7.83 29.59 -6.88
C GLU A 96 -6.87 30.65 -7.42
N ILE A 97 -5.64 30.26 -7.77
CA ILE A 97 -4.59 31.18 -8.22
C ILE A 97 -4.03 30.82 -9.60
N GLU A 98 -3.36 31.75 -10.21
CA GLU A 98 -2.55 31.57 -11.40
C GLU A 98 -1.35 32.50 -11.35
N VAL A 99 -0.33 32.24 -12.17
CA VAL A 99 0.86 33.09 -12.22
C VAL A 99 0.93 33.76 -13.59
N ARG A 100 0.80 35.10 -13.61
CA ARG A 100 0.98 35.90 -14.81
C ARG A 100 2.47 36.07 -15.06
N ALA A 101 2.95 35.43 -16.11
CA ALA A 101 4.36 35.37 -16.44
C ALA A 101 4.85 36.73 -17.05
N ASN A 102 5.97 37.20 -16.52
CA ASN A 102 6.71 38.33 -17.07
C ASN A 102 8.11 37.96 -17.57
N GLY A 103 8.55 36.73 -17.32
CA GLY A 103 9.81 36.20 -17.81
C GLY A 103 9.73 34.67 -18.04
N LEU A 104 10.33 34.21 -19.16
CA LEU A 104 10.38 32.81 -19.54
C LEU A 104 11.79 32.39 -19.98
N ARG A 105 12.30 31.33 -19.43
CA ARG A 105 13.52 30.69 -19.90
C ARG A 105 13.27 29.18 -20.08
N ILE A 106 13.47 28.66 -21.28
CA ILE A 106 13.49 27.24 -21.56
C ILE A 106 14.85 26.73 -21.07
N LEU A 107 14.84 25.80 -20.11
CA LEU A 107 16.03 25.20 -19.53
C LEU A 107 16.45 23.94 -20.30
N ALA A 108 15.47 23.17 -20.75
CA ALA A 108 15.67 22.02 -21.63
C ALA A 108 14.40 21.76 -22.45
N GLU A 109 14.59 21.44 -23.69
CA GLU A 109 13.55 20.92 -24.56
C GLU A 109 13.43 19.40 -24.36
N ALA A 110 12.27 18.84 -24.69
CA ALA A 110 12.02 17.41 -24.63
C ALA A 110 11.40 16.94 -25.95
N GLU A 111 11.75 15.75 -26.35
CA GLU A 111 10.99 15.00 -27.35
C GLU A 111 9.61 14.62 -26.79
N THR A 112 8.68 14.25 -27.68
CA THR A 112 7.35 13.79 -27.25
C THR A 112 7.50 12.52 -26.41
N PRO A 113 7.01 12.52 -25.15
CA PRO A 113 7.10 11.34 -24.31
C PRO A 113 6.38 10.13 -24.91
N PRO A 114 6.87 8.91 -24.71
CA PRO A 114 6.26 7.70 -25.24
C PRO A 114 4.90 7.37 -24.59
N PHE A 115 4.57 8.02 -23.51
CA PHE A 115 3.28 7.93 -22.79
C PHE A 115 3.02 9.22 -21.99
N PRO A 116 1.74 9.54 -21.70
CA PRO A 116 1.40 10.70 -20.90
C PRO A 116 1.81 10.51 -19.43
N ILE A 117 2.31 11.60 -18.82
CA ILE A 117 2.66 11.64 -17.38
C ILE A 117 1.41 12.03 -16.58
N GLU A 118 0.57 11.07 -16.27
CA GLU A 118 -0.71 11.26 -15.57
C GLU A 118 -0.99 10.12 -14.60
N GLU A 119 -1.86 10.37 -13.62
CA GLU A 119 -2.31 9.34 -12.69
C GLU A 119 -3.10 8.24 -13.41
N ASN A 120 -3.06 7.04 -12.87
CA ASN A 120 -3.83 5.89 -13.35
C ASN A 120 -3.63 5.57 -14.85
N SER A 121 -2.43 5.86 -15.37
CA SER A 121 -2.09 5.59 -16.77
C SER A 121 -2.33 4.12 -17.12
N LYS A 122 -2.99 3.87 -18.26
CA LYS A 122 -3.22 2.54 -18.85
C LYS A 122 -2.02 2.03 -19.66
N THR A 123 -0.90 2.73 -19.64
CA THR A 123 0.33 2.34 -20.35
C THR A 123 0.85 1.00 -19.81
N LYS A 124 1.19 0.10 -20.71
CA LYS A 124 1.74 -1.22 -20.36
C LYS A 124 3.02 -1.09 -19.52
N GLU A 125 3.19 -2.03 -18.62
CA GLU A 125 4.30 -2.02 -17.66
C GLU A 125 5.67 -2.04 -18.35
N ASP A 126 5.86 -2.86 -19.37
CA ASP A 126 7.12 -2.94 -20.12
C ASP A 126 7.59 -1.58 -20.64
N LEU A 127 6.66 -0.77 -21.19
CA LEU A 127 6.99 0.57 -21.69
C LEU A 127 7.32 1.53 -20.55
N ARG A 128 6.60 1.43 -19.42
CA ARG A 128 6.86 2.22 -18.21
C ARG A 128 8.21 1.89 -17.58
N LEU A 129 8.58 0.59 -17.54
CA LEU A 129 9.87 0.15 -17.05
C LEU A 129 11.02 0.57 -17.97
N LYS A 130 10.82 0.52 -19.29
CA LYS A 130 11.82 0.99 -20.27
C LYS A 130 12.12 2.49 -20.10
N TYR A 131 11.11 3.30 -19.81
CA TYR A 131 11.25 4.75 -19.57
C TYR A 131 10.96 5.09 -18.11
N ARG A 132 11.57 4.34 -17.18
CA ARG A 132 11.28 4.43 -15.75
C ARG A 132 11.42 5.84 -15.18
N PHE A 133 12.36 6.65 -15.67
CA PHE A 133 12.55 8.04 -15.26
C PHE A 133 11.35 8.94 -15.59
N LEU A 134 10.57 8.63 -16.64
CA LEU A 134 9.32 9.31 -16.96
C LEU A 134 8.17 8.77 -16.10
N ASP A 135 8.10 7.46 -15.92
CA ASP A 135 7.10 6.83 -15.06
C ASP A 135 7.18 7.35 -13.61
N LEU A 136 8.40 7.59 -13.12
CA LEU A 136 8.65 8.18 -11.80
C LEU A 136 8.19 9.64 -11.65
N ARG A 137 7.84 10.33 -12.75
CA ARG A 137 7.22 11.67 -12.70
C ARG A 137 5.72 11.62 -12.46
N ARG A 138 5.08 10.47 -12.61
CA ARG A 138 3.65 10.32 -12.37
C ARG A 138 3.32 10.57 -10.91
N PRO A 139 2.23 11.30 -10.60
CA PRO A 139 1.89 11.67 -9.23
C PRO A 139 1.67 10.47 -8.30
N ASP A 140 1.03 9.39 -8.80
CA ASP A 140 0.79 8.16 -8.06
C ASP A 140 2.10 7.43 -7.69
N ILE A 141 3.06 7.36 -8.61
CA ILE A 141 4.37 6.75 -8.36
C ILE A 141 5.23 7.63 -7.45
N GLN A 142 5.22 8.95 -7.68
CA GLN A 142 5.91 9.90 -6.79
C GLN A 142 5.40 9.81 -5.35
N ARG A 143 4.08 9.75 -5.16
CA ARG A 143 3.47 9.60 -3.82
C ARG A 143 4.04 8.40 -3.06
N ASN A 144 4.20 7.25 -3.73
CA ASN A 144 4.74 6.04 -3.12
C ASN A 144 6.18 6.25 -2.62
N LEU A 145 7.04 6.88 -3.43
CA LEU A 145 8.42 7.17 -3.02
C LEU A 145 8.50 8.22 -1.91
N MET A 146 7.65 9.25 -1.99
CA MET A 146 7.57 10.29 -0.96
C MET A 146 7.06 9.70 0.37
N MET A 147 6.02 8.86 0.32
CA MET A 147 5.49 8.16 1.50
C MET A 147 6.57 7.26 2.12
N ARG A 148 7.30 6.48 1.31
CA ARG A 148 8.40 5.66 1.79
C ARG A 148 9.47 6.50 2.50
N SER A 149 9.86 7.64 1.93
CA SER A 149 10.80 8.57 2.55
C SER A 149 10.28 9.11 3.88
N GLN A 150 9.00 9.48 3.92
CA GLN A 150 8.35 9.97 5.15
C GLN A 150 8.31 8.90 6.24
N VAL A 151 7.87 7.67 5.91
CA VAL A 151 7.85 6.54 6.84
C VAL A 151 9.23 6.30 7.43
N THR A 152 10.27 6.28 6.59
CA THR A 152 11.66 6.07 7.05
C THR A 152 12.12 7.17 8.02
N THR A 153 11.82 8.44 7.70
CA THR A 153 12.18 9.58 8.57
C THR A 153 11.44 9.53 9.89
N LEU A 154 10.15 9.29 9.86
CA LEU A 154 9.31 9.21 11.08
C LEU A 154 9.69 8.02 11.96
N THR A 155 10.03 6.87 11.35
CA THR A 155 10.55 5.70 12.09
C THR A 155 11.81 6.08 12.85
N ARG A 156 12.79 6.73 12.20
CA ARG A 156 14.01 7.18 12.86
C ARG A 156 13.74 8.14 14.01
N GLN A 157 12.85 9.10 13.81
CA GLN A 157 12.48 10.04 14.87
C GLN A 157 11.82 9.35 16.07
N PHE A 158 10.86 8.47 15.82
CA PHE A 158 10.19 7.71 16.86
C PHE A 158 11.19 6.85 17.64
N MET A 159 12.00 6.06 16.94
CA MET A 159 12.93 5.13 17.56
C MET A 159 14.03 5.84 18.33
N ALA A 160 14.54 6.99 17.82
CA ALA A 160 15.49 7.82 18.56
C ALA A 160 14.91 8.35 19.89
N ASN A 161 13.62 8.75 19.87
CA ASN A 161 12.91 9.19 21.09
C ASN A 161 12.71 8.04 22.09
N GLU A 162 12.62 6.80 21.62
CA GLU A 162 12.55 5.58 22.45
C GLU A 162 13.95 5.10 22.92
N GLY A 163 15.01 5.85 22.61
CA GLY A 163 16.38 5.55 23.03
C GLY A 163 17.10 4.51 22.19
N PHE A 164 16.62 4.23 20.98
CA PHE A 164 17.32 3.36 20.04
C PHE A 164 18.49 4.07 19.35
N LEU A 165 19.54 3.33 19.11
CA LEU A 165 20.69 3.76 18.32
C LEU A 165 20.62 3.15 16.93
N GLU A 166 20.62 4.00 15.89
CA GLU A 166 20.71 3.51 14.51
C GLU A 166 22.17 3.20 14.18
N ILE A 167 22.45 1.93 13.91
CA ILE A 167 23.80 1.43 13.61
C ILE A 167 23.78 0.68 12.29
N GLU A 168 24.59 1.14 11.32
CA GLU A 168 24.80 0.45 10.07
C GLU A 168 25.69 -0.77 10.24
N THR A 169 25.34 -1.86 9.54
CA THR A 169 26.09 -3.11 9.55
C THR A 169 26.64 -3.44 8.16
N PRO A 170 27.73 -4.21 8.05
CA PRO A 170 28.30 -4.58 6.76
C PRO A 170 27.32 -5.33 5.86
N MET A 171 27.37 -5.02 4.54
CA MET A 171 26.60 -5.74 3.51
C MET A 171 27.39 -6.91 2.91
N LEU A 172 28.74 -6.84 2.90
CA LEU A 172 29.59 -7.95 2.47
C LEU A 172 29.98 -8.76 3.71
N THR A 173 29.26 -9.86 3.92
CA THR A 173 29.39 -10.69 5.12
C THR A 173 29.81 -12.12 4.77
N LYS A 174 29.94 -12.97 5.76
CA LYS A 174 30.04 -14.41 5.60
C LYS A 174 28.62 -15.00 5.49
N SER A 175 28.45 -16.04 4.69
CA SER A 175 27.20 -16.80 4.64
C SER A 175 26.79 -17.30 6.02
N THR A 176 25.52 -17.09 6.36
CA THR A 176 24.91 -17.53 7.62
C THR A 176 23.61 -18.29 7.33
N PRO A 177 23.33 -19.39 8.04
CA PRO A 177 22.11 -20.18 7.82
C PRO A 177 20.91 -19.51 8.47
N GLU A 178 20.23 -18.61 7.73
CA GLU A 178 19.04 -17.88 8.22
C GLU A 178 17.71 -18.33 7.58
N GLY A 179 17.70 -19.46 6.87
CA GLY A 179 16.48 -20.08 6.33
C GLY A 179 16.24 -19.86 4.84
N ALA A 180 16.80 -18.82 4.21
CA ALA A 180 16.79 -18.63 2.76
C ALA A 180 18.17 -18.95 2.16
N ARG A 181 18.27 -18.93 0.82
CA ARG A 181 19.59 -18.99 0.15
C ARG A 181 20.19 -17.59 0.07
N ASP A 182 21.52 -17.54 0.22
CA ASP A 182 22.28 -16.30 0.14
C ASP A 182 22.63 -15.96 -1.31
N TYR A 183 22.62 -14.67 -1.64
CA TYR A 183 23.30 -14.17 -2.83
C TYR A 183 24.80 -14.10 -2.56
N LEU A 184 25.60 -14.75 -3.40
CA LEU A 184 27.06 -14.81 -3.26
C LEU A 184 27.75 -13.79 -4.16
N VAL A 185 28.75 -13.11 -3.62
CA VAL A 185 29.60 -12.16 -4.34
C VAL A 185 31.02 -12.72 -4.40
N PRO A 186 31.55 -13.07 -5.59
CA PRO A 186 32.89 -13.62 -5.71
C PRO A 186 33.97 -12.62 -5.23
N SER A 187 34.95 -13.10 -4.46
CA SER A 187 36.09 -12.29 -4.05
C SER A 187 37.16 -12.27 -5.17
N ARG A 188 37.46 -11.08 -5.68
CA ARG A 188 38.52 -10.92 -6.67
C ARG A 188 39.92 -11.11 -6.04
N ILE A 189 40.07 -10.75 -4.76
CA ILE A 189 41.37 -10.80 -4.03
C ILE A 189 41.68 -12.21 -3.53
N HIS A 190 40.65 -12.98 -3.19
CA HIS A 190 40.76 -14.35 -2.68
C HIS A 190 40.05 -15.32 -3.62
N PRO A 191 40.69 -15.84 -4.70
CA PRO A 191 40.06 -16.75 -5.64
C PRO A 191 39.47 -17.98 -4.94
N GLY A 192 38.25 -18.38 -5.34
CA GLY A 192 37.52 -19.48 -4.73
C GLY A 192 36.75 -19.15 -3.44
N ASN A 193 36.90 -17.91 -2.93
CA ASN A 193 36.12 -17.43 -1.79
C ASN A 193 35.03 -16.44 -2.21
N PHE A 194 33.97 -16.37 -1.40
CA PHE A 194 32.80 -15.55 -1.66
C PHE A 194 32.42 -14.76 -0.40
N TYR A 195 31.92 -13.57 -0.61
CA TYR A 195 31.06 -12.89 0.35
C TYR A 195 29.60 -13.29 0.13
N ALA A 196 28.79 -13.19 1.16
CA ALA A 196 27.33 -13.30 1.05
C ALA A 196 26.67 -11.94 1.33
N LEU A 197 25.58 -11.64 0.63
CA LEU A 197 24.72 -10.52 0.98
C LEU A 197 23.80 -10.93 2.12
N PRO A 198 23.56 -10.07 3.15
CA PRO A 198 22.84 -10.47 4.35
C PRO A 198 21.34 -10.68 4.08
N GLN A 199 20.80 -11.76 4.61
CA GLN A 199 19.36 -11.99 4.66
C GLN A 199 18.68 -11.08 5.69
N SER A 200 19.40 -10.78 6.77
CA SER A 200 19.12 -9.76 7.78
C SER A 200 20.44 -9.41 8.49
N PRO A 201 20.53 -8.34 9.29
CA PRO A 201 21.71 -8.03 10.09
C PRO A 201 21.81 -8.86 11.38
N GLN A 202 21.26 -10.08 11.42
CA GLN A 202 21.06 -10.89 12.61
C GLN A 202 22.34 -11.10 13.44
N LEU A 203 23.43 -11.48 12.80
CA LEU A 203 24.69 -11.69 13.49
C LEU A 203 25.21 -10.41 14.18
N PHE A 204 25.15 -9.30 13.48
CA PHE A 204 25.68 -8.02 13.97
C PHE A 204 24.82 -7.44 15.09
N LYS A 205 23.50 -7.49 15.00
CA LYS A 205 22.64 -6.99 16.06
C LYS A 205 22.77 -7.80 17.35
N GLN A 206 22.98 -9.12 17.27
CA GLN A 206 23.31 -9.93 18.43
C GLN A 206 24.65 -9.51 19.05
N LEU A 207 25.67 -9.27 18.25
CA LEU A 207 26.96 -8.77 18.74
C LEU A 207 26.80 -7.40 19.41
N LEU A 208 25.95 -6.52 18.88
CA LEU A 208 25.68 -5.21 19.47
C LEU A 208 24.99 -5.36 20.85
N MET A 209 24.05 -6.29 21.00
CA MET A 209 23.45 -6.59 22.31
C MET A 209 24.50 -7.09 23.30
N CYS A 210 25.34 -8.03 22.90
CA CYS A 210 26.48 -8.52 23.73
C CYS A 210 27.48 -7.41 24.08
N SER A 211 27.55 -6.37 23.25
CA SER A 211 28.44 -5.23 23.45
C SER A 211 27.82 -4.09 24.28
N GLY A 212 26.58 -4.27 24.77
CA GLY A 212 25.92 -3.33 25.68
C GLY A 212 25.24 -2.15 25.01
N TYR A 213 24.81 -2.28 23.75
CA TYR A 213 24.07 -1.21 23.04
C TYR A 213 22.57 -1.19 23.35
N ASP A 214 22.05 -2.13 24.10
CA ASP A 214 20.70 -2.28 24.65
C ASP A 214 19.53 -2.12 23.67
N ARG A 215 19.51 -1.09 22.84
CA ARG A 215 18.46 -0.78 21.86
C ARG A 215 19.06 -0.38 20.53
N TYR A 216 19.00 -1.29 19.58
CA TYR A 216 19.50 -1.14 18.21
C TYR A 216 18.34 -1.00 17.23
N ILE A 217 18.53 -0.15 16.22
CA ILE A 217 17.68 -0.08 15.02
C ILE A 217 18.55 0.08 13.77
N GLN A 218 18.04 -0.43 12.65
CA GLN A 218 18.56 -0.14 11.32
C GLN A 218 17.40 -0.20 10.29
N ILE A 219 17.41 0.74 9.35
CA ILE A 219 16.63 0.59 8.12
C ILE A 219 17.45 -0.27 7.17
N ALA A 220 17.37 -1.57 7.38
CA ALA A 220 18.28 -2.56 6.81
C ALA A 220 17.89 -2.98 5.40
N ARG A 221 18.87 -3.03 4.49
CA ARG A 221 18.71 -3.68 3.19
C ARG A 221 18.98 -5.18 3.35
N CYS A 222 18.04 -6.00 2.91
CA CYS A 222 18.08 -7.46 3.05
C CYS A 222 17.94 -8.13 1.69
N PHE A 223 18.54 -9.33 1.55
CA PHE A 223 18.61 -10.07 0.31
C PHE A 223 18.26 -11.54 0.56
N ARG A 224 17.40 -12.12 -0.26
CA ARG A 224 17.03 -13.54 -0.18
C ARG A 224 16.87 -14.10 -1.59
N ASP A 225 17.61 -15.15 -1.91
CA ASP A 225 17.48 -15.88 -3.17
C ASP A 225 16.35 -16.92 -3.05
N GLU A 226 15.13 -16.43 -3.19
CA GLU A 226 13.90 -17.20 -3.10
C GLU A 226 13.00 -16.96 -4.31
N ASP A 227 12.03 -17.83 -4.53
CA ASP A 227 11.03 -17.65 -5.58
C ASP A 227 10.20 -16.39 -5.35
N LEU A 228 10.01 -15.61 -6.40
CA LEU A 228 9.24 -14.38 -6.36
C LEU A 228 7.75 -14.68 -6.12
N ARG A 229 7.13 -13.89 -5.29
CA ARG A 229 5.68 -13.87 -5.05
C ARG A 229 5.18 -12.43 -5.11
N ALA A 230 3.85 -12.25 -5.09
CA ALA A 230 3.25 -10.91 -5.15
C ALA A 230 3.78 -9.93 -4.08
N ASP A 231 4.11 -10.45 -2.90
CA ASP A 231 4.59 -9.72 -1.73
C ASP A 231 6.07 -9.96 -1.39
N ARG A 232 6.82 -10.75 -2.21
CA ARG A 232 8.22 -11.09 -1.95
C ARG A 232 9.12 -10.66 -3.09
N GLN A 233 10.14 -9.90 -2.73
CA GLN A 233 11.20 -9.45 -3.62
C GLN A 233 12.55 -9.99 -3.14
N PRO A 234 13.51 -10.26 -4.06
CA PRO A 234 14.83 -10.77 -3.70
C PRO A 234 15.65 -9.75 -2.90
N GLU A 235 15.33 -8.47 -3.04
CA GLU A 235 15.93 -7.36 -2.32
C GLU A 235 14.81 -6.51 -1.71
N PHE A 236 14.86 -6.32 -0.39
CA PHE A 236 13.83 -5.58 0.36
C PHE A 236 14.44 -4.81 1.53
N THR A 237 13.62 -4.00 2.19
CA THR A 237 14.05 -3.20 3.34
C THR A 237 13.27 -3.62 4.59
N GLN A 238 13.96 -3.79 5.70
CA GLN A 238 13.37 -4.01 7.02
C GLN A 238 13.57 -2.79 7.90
N ILE A 239 12.59 -2.52 8.76
CA ILE A 239 12.79 -1.79 10.01
C ILE A 239 13.26 -2.87 10.99
N ASP A 240 14.56 -3.00 11.13
CA ASP A 240 15.16 -4.05 11.95
C ASP A 240 15.54 -3.50 13.31
N MET A 241 15.17 -4.19 14.38
CA MET A 241 15.45 -3.76 15.75
C MET A 241 15.85 -4.94 16.64
N GLU A 242 16.61 -4.63 17.68
CA GLU A 242 16.98 -5.58 18.73
C GLU A 242 17.02 -4.86 20.08
N LEU A 243 16.52 -5.52 21.11
CA LEU A 243 16.47 -4.97 22.47
C LEU A 243 17.03 -5.98 23.47
N SER A 244 17.76 -5.45 24.50
CA SER A 244 18.24 -6.21 25.65
C SER A 244 17.35 -5.97 26.86
N PHE A 245 17.34 -6.90 27.81
CA PHE A 245 16.68 -6.79 29.11
C PHE A 245 15.17 -6.51 29.02
N VAL A 246 14.49 -7.17 28.06
CA VAL A 246 13.06 -7.00 27.79
C VAL A 246 12.39 -8.36 27.61
N ASP A 247 11.08 -8.40 27.84
CA ASP A 247 10.21 -9.53 27.55
C ASP A 247 9.43 -9.33 26.23
N VAL A 248 8.66 -10.34 25.84
CA VAL A 248 7.86 -10.33 24.60
C VAL A 248 6.91 -9.14 24.56
N ASP A 249 6.29 -8.79 25.67
CA ASP A 249 5.31 -7.71 25.76
C ASP A 249 5.94 -6.33 25.55
N ASP A 250 7.18 -6.12 25.99
CA ASP A 250 7.92 -4.87 25.76
C ASP A 250 8.20 -4.66 24.27
N VAL A 251 8.58 -5.75 23.55
CA VAL A 251 8.82 -5.69 22.10
C VAL A 251 7.52 -5.40 21.35
N ILE A 252 6.42 -6.02 21.76
CA ILE A 252 5.11 -5.79 21.15
C ILE A 252 4.67 -4.33 21.37
N ASP A 253 4.79 -3.80 22.60
CA ASP A 253 4.40 -2.43 22.94
C ASP A 253 5.13 -1.39 22.07
N VAL A 254 6.45 -1.50 21.94
CA VAL A 254 7.24 -0.60 21.09
C VAL A 254 6.75 -0.64 19.65
N ASN A 255 6.48 -1.84 19.11
CA ASN A 255 6.01 -1.99 17.73
C ASN A 255 4.59 -1.46 17.55
N GLU A 256 3.68 -1.71 18.48
CA GLU A 256 2.31 -1.18 18.43
C GLU A 256 2.31 0.35 18.42
N ARG A 257 3.10 0.98 19.31
CA ARG A 257 3.23 2.44 19.37
C ARG A 257 3.88 3.01 18.12
N LEU A 258 4.89 2.35 17.56
CA LEU A 258 5.49 2.74 16.28
C LEU A 258 4.46 2.69 15.14
N LEU A 259 3.70 1.60 15.03
CA LEU A 259 2.66 1.45 14.01
C LEU A 259 1.59 2.53 14.16
N ALA A 260 1.05 2.73 15.37
CA ALA A 260 0.05 3.77 15.62
C ALA A 260 0.57 5.17 15.26
N TYR A 261 1.83 5.48 15.62
CA TYR A 261 2.49 6.72 15.24
C TYR A 261 2.60 6.90 13.73
N LEU A 262 3.07 5.88 13.01
CA LEU A 262 3.23 5.94 11.55
C LEU A 262 1.89 6.08 10.83
N PHE A 263 0.87 5.31 11.22
CA PHE A 263 -0.47 5.41 10.62
C PHE A 263 -1.08 6.80 10.85
N LYS A 264 -0.91 7.35 12.06
CA LYS A 264 -1.38 8.70 12.35
C LYS A 264 -0.67 9.76 11.52
N GLN A 265 0.66 9.72 11.46
CA GLN A 265 1.46 10.76 10.80
C GLN A 265 1.41 10.71 9.27
N VAL A 266 1.20 9.53 8.69
CA VAL A 266 1.25 9.33 7.23
C VAL A 266 -0.13 9.32 6.60
N LEU A 267 -1.12 8.73 7.28
CA LEU A 267 -2.46 8.47 6.74
C LEU A 267 -3.57 9.20 7.52
N ASP A 268 -3.25 9.86 8.63
CA ASP A 268 -4.20 10.44 9.59
C ASP A 268 -5.23 9.40 10.10
N VAL A 269 -4.78 8.17 10.30
CA VAL A 269 -5.59 7.06 10.82
C VAL A 269 -5.20 6.79 12.26
N ASP A 270 -6.17 6.76 13.14
CA ASP A 270 -5.99 6.39 14.55
C ASP A 270 -6.09 4.87 14.69
N VAL A 271 -4.98 4.22 15.08
CA VAL A 271 -4.93 2.80 15.40
C VAL A 271 -5.25 2.60 16.87
N LYS A 272 -6.28 1.82 17.16
CA LYS A 272 -6.64 1.49 18.55
C LYS A 272 -5.58 0.58 19.17
N LEU A 273 -5.05 0.99 20.32
CA LEU A 273 -4.10 0.18 21.10
C LEU A 273 -4.76 -0.35 22.38
N PRO A 274 -4.34 -1.49 22.93
CA PRO A 274 -3.45 -2.44 22.29
C PRO A 274 -4.10 -3.09 21.04
N ILE A 275 -3.29 -3.53 20.08
CA ILE A 275 -3.79 -4.31 18.92
C ILE A 275 -4.30 -5.65 19.45
N GLN A 276 -5.42 -6.14 18.87
CA GLN A 276 -6.03 -7.39 19.30
C GLN A 276 -5.02 -8.55 19.16
N ARG A 277 -4.82 -9.29 20.24
CA ARG A 277 -4.01 -10.53 20.24
C ARG A 277 -4.91 -11.72 20.02
N MET A 278 -4.41 -12.69 19.29
CA MET A 278 -5.10 -13.93 18.98
C MET A 278 -4.10 -15.07 19.01
N THR A 279 -4.48 -16.20 19.61
CA THR A 279 -3.64 -17.41 19.54
C THR A 279 -3.70 -17.99 18.12
N TRP A 280 -2.68 -18.76 17.73
CA TRP A 280 -2.70 -19.47 16.46
C TRP A 280 -3.93 -20.40 16.38
N GLN A 281 -4.26 -21.09 17.47
CA GLN A 281 -5.40 -22.00 17.53
C GLN A 281 -6.72 -21.25 17.30
N ASP A 282 -6.93 -20.10 17.95
CA ASP A 282 -8.13 -19.26 17.73
C ASP A 282 -8.22 -18.77 16.28
N ALA A 283 -7.10 -18.36 15.70
CA ALA A 283 -7.07 -17.91 14.30
C ALA A 283 -7.47 -19.04 13.34
N MET A 284 -6.93 -20.23 13.54
CA MET A 284 -7.26 -21.39 12.73
C MET A 284 -8.70 -21.87 12.98
N ASP A 285 -9.17 -21.84 14.21
CA ASP A 285 -10.52 -22.30 14.55
C ASP A 285 -11.60 -21.35 14.02
N ARG A 286 -11.39 -20.05 14.12
CA ARG A 286 -12.37 -19.03 13.75
C ARG A 286 -12.29 -18.62 12.27
N PHE A 287 -11.11 -18.68 11.65
CA PHE A 287 -10.88 -18.14 10.31
C PHE A 287 -10.24 -19.11 9.32
N GLY A 288 -9.70 -20.23 9.80
CA GLY A 288 -8.98 -21.19 8.95
C GLY A 288 -7.66 -20.67 8.40
N SER A 289 -7.12 -19.59 8.98
CA SER A 289 -5.90 -18.92 8.53
C SER A 289 -5.16 -18.33 9.72
N ASP A 290 -3.83 -18.36 9.70
CA ASP A 290 -2.96 -17.68 10.66
C ASP A 290 -2.84 -16.16 10.39
N LYS A 291 -3.49 -15.64 9.33
CA LYS A 291 -3.56 -14.23 8.96
C LYS A 291 -5.00 -13.79 8.68
N PRO A 292 -5.86 -13.82 9.71
CA PRO A 292 -7.27 -13.52 9.51
C PRO A 292 -7.50 -12.05 9.17
N ASP A 293 -8.44 -11.79 8.25
CA ASP A 293 -8.96 -10.46 8.00
C ASP A 293 -10.16 -10.20 8.91
N LEU A 294 -9.95 -9.37 9.94
CA LEU A 294 -10.97 -9.04 10.94
C LEU A 294 -11.91 -7.89 10.52
N ARG A 295 -11.79 -7.36 9.29
CA ARG A 295 -12.62 -6.24 8.81
C ARG A 295 -14.04 -6.64 8.45
N PHE A 296 -14.32 -7.93 8.35
CA PHE A 296 -15.65 -8.48 8.10
C PHE A 296 -15.93 -9.67 9.02
N GLY A 297 -17.21 -10.00 9.22
CA GLY A 297 -17.66 -11.18 9.96
C GLY A 297 -17.52 -12.48 9.14
N MET A 298 -18.38 -13.45 9.38
CA MET A 298 -18.40 -14.83 8.85
C MET A 298 -17.32 -15.71 9.46
N GLU A 299 -17.20 -15.69 10.78
CA GLU A 299 -16.33 -16.64 11.47
C GLU A 299 -16.81 -18.08 11.30
N LEU A 300 -15.86 -19.01 11.27
CA LEU A 300 -16.16 -20.45 11.26
C LEU A 300 -16.79 -20.84 12.60
N GLN A 301 -17.96 -21.46 12.52
CA GLN A 301 -18.64 -22.05 13.67
C GLN A 301 -18.40 -23.55 13.70
N ASN A 302 -17.89 -24.09 14.81
CA ASN A 302 -17.73 -25.52 14.99
C ASN A 302 -19.05 -26.11 15.47
N VAL A 303 -19.73 -26.85 14.60
CA VAL A 303 -21.03 -27.48 14.88
C VAL A 303 -20.93 -29.00 15.09
N SER A 304 -19.72 -29.52 15.25
CA SER A 304 -19.44 -30.97 15.37
C SER A 304 -20.31 -31.62 16.41
N GLU A 305 -20.44 -31.04 17.61
CA GLU A 305 -21.26 -31.65 18.70
C GLU A 305 -22.77 -31.58 18.40
N VAL A 306 -23.20 -30.53 17.71
CA VAL A 306 -24.62 -30.34 17.35
C VAL A 306 -25.07 -31.42 16.36
N VAL A 307 -24.20 -31.80 15.41
CA VAL A 307 -24.53 -32.76 14.34
C VAL A 307 -24.07 -34.17 14.63
N ARG A 308 -23.51 -34.46 15.82
CA ARG A 308 -22.94 -35.78 16.18
C ARG A 308 -23.95 -36.93 16.05
N GLY A 309 -25.21 -36.69 16.30
CA GLY A 309 -26.28 -37.70 16.27
C GLY A 309 -26.99 -37.85 14.94
N CYS A 310 -26.74 -36.95 13.95
CA CYS A 310 -27.49 -36.96 12.71
C CYS A 310 -27.15 -38.13 11.79
N GLU A 311 -28.12 -38.50 10.91
CA GLU A 311 -27.93 -39.60 9.96
C GLU A 311 -27.24 -39.18 8.65
N PHE A 312 -26.83 -37.93 8.53
CA PHE A 312 -26.16 -37.44 7.33
C PHE A 312 -24.72 -38.03 7.27
N ALA A 313 -24.54 -38.99 6.40
CA ALA A 313 -23.31 -39.79 6.30
C ALA A 313 -22.04 -38.94 6.13
N VAL A 314 -22.12 -37.76 5.46
CA VAL A 314 -20.97 -36.88 5.25
C VAL A 314 -20.46 -36.35 6.58
N PHE A 315 -21.34 -35.89 7.46
CA PHE A 315 -20.98 -35.37 8.78
C PHE A 315 -20.52 -36.49 9.69
N LYS A 316 -21.25 -37.60 9.71
CA LYS A 316 -20.91 -38.78 10.51
C LYS A 316 -19.51 -39.31 10.19
N ASN A 317 -19.20 -39.52 8.90
CA ASN A 317 -17.91 -40.04 8.48
C ASN A 317 -16.77 -39.07 8.80
N ALA A 318 -17.00 -37.74 8.70
CA ALA A 318 -16.02 -36.75 9.08
C ALA A 318 -15.67 -36.79 10.58
N LEU A 319 -16.71 -36.93 11.44
CA LEU A 319 -16.53 -37.01 12.89
C LEU A 319 -15.90 -38.34 13.34
N GLU A 320 -16.32 -39.47 12.73
CA GLU A 320 -15.73 -40.78 12.99
C GLU A 320 -14.25 -40.87 12.59
N ALA A 321 -13.85 -40.12 11.57
CA ALA A 321 -12.45 -39.98 11.16
C ALA A 321 -11.63 -39.00 12.05
N GLY A 322 -12.20 -38.48 13.13
CA GLY A 322 -11.55 -37.53 14.04
C GLY A 322 -11.50 -36.06 13.50
N GLY A 323 -12.26 -35.79 12.44
CA GLY A 323 -12.39 -34.44 11.87
C GLY A 323 -13.45 -33.60 12.57
N THR A 324 -13.74 -32.43 12.00
CA THR A 324 -14.76 -31.50 12.51
C THR A 324 -15.75 -31.12 11.41
N VAL A 325 -16.94 -30.72 11.81
CA VAL A 325 -17.94 -30.08 10.94
C VAL A 325 -17.99 -28.62 11.30
N ARG A 326 -17.68 -27.77 10.32
CA ARG A 326 -17.64 -26.31 10.49
C ARG A 326 -18.44 -25.63 9.40
N GLY A 327 -19.03 -24.52 9.73
CA GLY A 327 -19.82 -23.72 8.80
C GLY A 327 -19.60 -22.22 9.01
N ILE A 328 -20.10 -21.44 8.07
CA ILE A 328 -20.21 -19.97 8.16
C ILE A 328 -21.64 -19.55 7.96
N ASN A 329 -22.02 -18.43 8.54
CA ASN A 329 -23.32 -17.80 8.29
C ASN A 329 -23.13 -16.60 7.34
N ALA A 330 -23.58 -16.73 6.11
CA ALA A 330 -23.63 -15.65 5.15
C ALA A 330 -24.94 -14.85 5.33
N LYS A 331 -24.88 -13.84 6.20
CA LYS A 331 -26.01 -12.99 6.56
C LYS A 331 -26.67 -12.37 5.32
N GLY A 332 -28.00 -12.42 5.24
CA GLY A 332 -28.79 -11.85 4.15
C GLY A 332 -28.66 -12.55 2.79
N GLN A 333 -28.11 -13.77 2.72
CA GLN A 333 -27.91 -14.52 1.49
C GLN A 333 -28.90 -15.70 1.30
N GLY A 334 -29.93 -15.83 2.14
CA GLY A 334 -30.93 -16.91 2.10
C GLY A 334 -31.72 -17.02 0.79
N SER A 335 -31.79 -15.93 0.02
CA SER A 335 -32.44 -15.90 -1.31
C SER A 335 -31.45 -16.21 -2.45
N MET A 336 -30.22 -16.66 -2.16
CA MET A 336 -29.20 -16.92 -3.18
C MET A 336 -29.66 -17.97 -4.18
N PRO A 337 -29.63 -17.67 -5.51
CA PRO A 337 -30.06 -18.61 -6.54
C PRO A 337 -29.24 -19.90 -6.52
N ARG A 338 -29.89 -21.05 -6.73
CA ARG A 338 -29.28 -22.38 -6.77
C ARG A 338 -27.98 -22.43 -7.60
N LYS A 339 -27.99 -21.81 -8.78
CA LYS A 339 -26.82 -21.74 -9.67
C LYS A 339 -25.59 -21.06 -9.03
N LYS A 340 -25.82 -20.08 -8.14
CA LYS A 340 -24.72 -19.44 -7.40
C LYS A 340 -24.21 -20.35 -6.28
N ILE A 341 -25.11 -21.04 -5.57
CA ILE A 341 -24.74 -22.02 -4.55
C ILE A 341 -23.92 -23.15 -5.17
N ASP A 342 -24.35 -23.68 -6.34
CA ASP A 342 -23.61 -24.73 -7.05
C ASP A 342 -22.18 -24.27 -7.43
N LYS A 343 -22.00 -23.00 -7.79
CA LYS A 343 -20.67 -22.43 -8.00
C LYS A 343 -19.82 -22.35 -6.73
N LEU A 344 -20.42 -22.10 -5.57
CA LEU A 344 -19.71 -22.13 -4.29
C LEU A 344 -19.28 -23.57 -3.94
N VAL A 345 -20.11 -24.56 -4.28
CA VAL A 345 -19.75 -25.98 -4.13
C VAL A 345 -18.51 -26.32 -4.97
N GLU A 346 -18.50 -25.92 -6.25
CA GLU A 346 -17.30 -26.16 -7.10
C GLU A 346 -16.09 -25.40 -6.60
N PHE A 347 -16.25 -24.13 -6.21
CA PHE A 347 -15.17 -23.35 -5.59
C PHE A 347 -14.58 -24.04 -4.36
N ALA A 348 -15.42 -24.59 -3.47
CA ALA A 348 -14.94 -25.34 -2.30
C ALA A 348 -14.15 -26.59 -2.69
N LYS A 349 -14.54 -27.27 -3.77
CA LYS A 349 -13.81 -28.45 -4.30
C LYS A 349 -12.44 -28.08 -4.84
N ASP A 350 -12.28 -26.93 -5.46
CA ASP A 350 -10.98 -26.43 -5.94
C ASP A 350 -9.97 -26.28 -4.80
N TYR A 351 -10.47 -26.07 -3.58
CA TYR A 351 -9.67 -26.03 -2.34
C TYR A 351 -9.62 -27.36 -1.57
N GLY A 352 -10.04 -28.44 -2.18
CA GLY A 352 -9.92 -29.81 -1.65
C GLY A 352 -11.12 -30.30 -0.81
N ALA A 353 -12.18 -29.51 -0.70
CA ALA A 353 -13.41 -29.99 -0.05
C ALA A 353 -14.10 -31.05 -0.91
N LYS A 354 -14.64 -32.10 -0.27
CA LYS A 354 -15.44 -33.14 -0.98
C LYS A 354 -16.82 -32.65 -1.41
N GLY A 355 -17.30 -31.57 -0.83
CA GLY A 355 -18.58 -30.92 -1.12
C GLY A 355 -18.85 -29.79 -0.14
N LEU A 356 -19.95 -29.09 -0.35
CA LEU A 356 -20.45 -28.01 0.51
C LEU A 356 -21.92 -28.27 0.81
N ALA A 357 -22.26 -28.50 2.07
CA ALA A 357 -23.64 -28.59 2.52
C ALA A 357 -24.17 -27.17 2.81
N TYR A 358 -25.46 -26.93 2.62
CA TYR A 358 -26.03 -25.61 2.88
C TYR A 358 -27.44 -25.66 3.46
N ILE A 359 -27.81 -24.62 4.21
CA ILE A 359 -29.15 -24.31 4.68
C ILE A 359 -29.49 -22.90 4.24
N ALA A 360 -30.50 -22.71 3.42
CA ALA A 360 -31.05 -21.41 3.07
C ALA A 360 -32.28 -21.15 3.91
N ILE A 361 -32.27 -20.07 4.71
CA ILE A 361 -33.41 -19.62 5.49
C ILE A 361 -34.00 -18.44 4.74
N HIS A 362 -35.20 -18.64 4.17
CA HIS A 362 -35.91 -17.56 3.44
C HIS A 362 -36.46 -16.52 4.41
N GLU A 363 -36.82 -15.33 3.90
CA GLU A 363 -37.38 -14.23 4.70
C GLU A 363 -38.72 -14.60 5.39
N ASP A 364 -39.46 -15.54 4.83
CA ASP A 364 -40.71 -16.08 5.40
C ASP A 364 -40.47 -17.16 6.47
N GLY A 365 -39.21 -17.43 6.80
CA GLY A 365 -38.80 -18.49 7.74
C GLY A 365 -38.75 -19.89 7.13
N THR A 366 -39.04 -20.06 5.85
CA THR A 366 -38.93 -21.36 5.18
C THR A 366 -37.48 -21.80 5.07
N VAL A 367 -37.18 -23.02 5.51
CA VAL A 367 -35.82 -23.59 5.47
C VAL A 367 -35.67 -24.54 4.30
N LYS A 368 -34.70 -24.29 3.43
CA LYS A 368 -34.25 -25.22 2.37
C LYS A 368 -32.83 -25.70 2.64
N SER A 369 -32.64 -27.00 2.66
CA SER A 369 -31.29 -27.58 2.91
C SER A 369 -31.03 -28.72 1.95
N SER A 370 -29.74 -28.91 1.61
CA SER A 370 -29.26 -30.03 0.80
C SER A 370 -29.34 -31.38 1.55
N PHE A 371 -29.45 -31.35 2.88
CA PHE A 371 -29.37 -32.52 3.75
C PHE A 371 -30.51 -32.63 4.79
N ALA A 372 -31.53 -31.77 4.75
CA ALA A 372 -32.63 -31.75 5.72
C ALA A 372 -33.29 -33.11 5.94
N LYS A 373 -33.42 -33.95 4.91
CA LYS A 373 -34.00 -35.29 5.00
C LYS A 373 -33.28 -36.29 5.89
N PHE A 374 -32.05 -35.96 6.30
CA PHE A 374 -31.20 -36.78 7.16
C PHE A 374 -31.09 -36.22 8.58
N MET A 375 -31.89 -35.25 8.93
CA MET A 375 -31.93 -34.61 10.24
C MET A 375 -33.38 -34.52 10.73
N THR A 376 -33.53 -34.59 12.04
CA THR A 376 -34.83 -34.30 12.68
C THR A 376 -35.06 -32.77 12.72
N GLU A 377 -36.27 -32.33 12.95
CA GLU A 377 -36.57 -30.90 13.10
C GLU A 377 -35.83 -30.27 14.26
N ASP A 378 -35.66 -30.98 15.37
CA ASP A 378 -34.93 -30.55 16.55
C ASP A 378 -33.42 -30.39 16.25
N GLU A 379 -32.80 -31.36 15.56
CA GLU A 379 -31.39 -31.26 15.13
C GLU A 379 -31.18 -30.08 14.17
N MET A 380 -32.06 -29.87 13.24
CA MET A 380 -32.01 -28.76 12.30
C MET A 380 -32.14 -27.41 13.03
N SER A 381 -33.09 -27.32 13.97
CA SER A 381 -33.28 -26.12 14.78
C SER A 381 -32.03 -25.77 15.62
N ARG A 382 -31.46 -26.76 16.30
CA ARG A 382 -30.22 -26.59 17.07
C ARG A 382 -29.03 -26.19 16.19
N LEU A 383 -28.95 -26.72 14.97
CA LEU A 383 -27.89 -26.36 14.04
C LEU A 383 -28.03 -24.90 13.57
N VAL A 384 -29.25 -24.47 13.24
CA VAL A 384 -29.54 -23.08 12.86
C VAL A 384 -29.23 -22.14 14.02
N GLU A 385 -29.62 -22.49 15.25
CA GLU A 385 -29.34 -21.70 16.46
C GLU A 385 -27.83 -21.62 16.72
N ALA A 386 -27.11 -22.73 16.64
CA ALA A 386 -25.65 -22.77 16.87
C ALA A 386 -24.87 -21.93 15.85
N MET A 387 -25.43 -21.70 14.67
CA MET A 387 -24.85 -20.84 13.63
C MET A 387 -25.40 -19.41 13.62
N ASP A 388 -26.16 -19.00 14.64
CA ASP A 388 -26.85 -17.70 14.70
C ASP A 388 -27.65 -17.40 13.42
N GLY A 389 -28.31 -18.44 12.88
CA GLY A 389 -29.11 -18.35 11.67
C GLY A 389 -30.43 -17.61 11.88
N GLN A 390 -30.73 -16.66 11.01
CA GLN A 390 -31.96 -15.87 11.03
C GLN A 390 -32.65 -15.93 9.67
N ALA A 391 -33.92 -15.49 9.62
CA ALA A 391 -34.62 -15.34 8.35
C ALA A 391 -33.82 -14.44 7.39
N GLY A 392 -33.64 -14.91 6.17
CA GLY A 392 -32.82 -14.26 5.17
C GLY A 392 -31.37 -14.73 5.06
N ASP A 393 -30.89 -15.65 5.93
CA ASP A 393 -29.49 -16.10 5.98
C ASP A 393 -29.25 -17.38 5.15
N LEU A 394 -27.98 -17.58 4.75
CA LEU A 394 -27.46 -18.80 4.13
C LEU A 394 -26.34 -19.36 5.02
N LEU A 395 -26.56 -20.55 5.53
CA LEU A 395 -25.58 -21.25 6.36
C LEU A 395 -24.84 -22.30 5.54
#